data_66e0189565d810cbe521cba1d80ebd61
#
_entry.id   66e0189565d810cbe521cba1d80ebd61
#
_cell.length_a   1.000
_cell.length_b   1.000
_cell.length_c   1.000
_cell.angle_alpha   90.00
_cell.angle_beta   90.00
_cell.angle_gamma   90.00
#
_symmetry.space_group_name_H-M   'P 1'
#
loop_
_entity.id
_entity.type
_entity.pdbx_description
1 polymer ?
#
loop_
_entity_poly.entity_id
_entity_poly.type
_entity_poly.pdbx_seq_one_letter_code
_entity_poly.pdbx_strand_id
1 'polypeptide(L)'
;LFAVIYVSGVPQLPAILDAPPEHSLAAKLGLSQGDRVVGWQDLSNDEALIRQGEFDPVPSWNALRWDLLNSITAHQGFALEMQSPNGGSFTKAFPARDLPQVTPESDPMQALGIRPILTPPATWQELQLGPIEALAYASRRVWLITKVSVRLMAGIFTGNTSIKQLGGPLSIADMAGKSAQVGWQPFFAFLALISISIGLLNLLPFPMLDGGQLLYAAWELVAGKRISISMQEQFQKVGFLLLISLSLLALFNDLQRYLLP
;
A
#
# COMPACT_ATOMS: atom_id res chain seq x y z
N LEU A 1 -15.43 0.00 8.00
CA LEU A 1 -14.45 0.35 9.01
C LEU A 1 -13.79 1.69 8.71
N PHE A 2 -13.09 1.88 7.58
CA PHE A 2 -12.43 3.16 7.26
C PHE A 2 -13.37 4.38 7.33
N ALA A 3 -14.59 4.29 6.79
CA ALA A 3 -15.53 5.41 6.85
C ALA A 3 -15.87 5.82 8.31
N VAL A 4 -16.09 4.84 9.19
CA VAL A 4 -16.33 5.10 10.62
C VAL A 4 -15.16 5.82 11.28
N ILE A 5 -13.94 5.40 10.95
CA ILE A 5 -12.72 6.03 11.46
C ILE A 5 -12.65 7.51 11.03
N TYR A 6 -12.91 7.82 9.75
CA TYR A 6 -12.84 9.20 9.25
C TYR A 6 -13.97 10.11 9.73
N VAL A 7 -15.15 9.55 10.03
CA VAL A 7 -16.23 10.33 10.67
C VAL A 7 -15.89 10.68 12.12
N SER A 8 -15.20 9.79 12.83
CA SER A 8 -14.86 10.00 14.25
C SER A 8 -13.72 10.99 14.48
N GLY A 9 -13.05 11.43 13.41
CA GLY A 9 -11.85 12.25 13.51
C GLY A 9 -10.59 11.41 13.79
N VAL A 10 -9.59 11.54 12.94
CA VAL A 10 -8.32 10.79 13.08
C VAL A 10 -7.16 11.78 13.11
N PRO A 11 -6.30 11.72 14.14
CA PRO A 11 -5.08 12.51 14.12
C PRO A 11 -4.18 12.01 12.99
N GLN A 12 -3.76 12.93 12.13
CA GLN A 12 -2.96 12.65 10.95
C GLN A 12 -1.62 13.35 11.04
N LEU A 13 -0.53 12.60 10.84
CA LEU A 13 0.79 13.18 10.68
C LEU A 13 0.81 13.99 9.38
N PRO A 14 1.09 15.31 9.41
CA PRO A 14 1.16 16.11 8.21
C PRO A 14 2.28 15.63 7.28
N ALA A 15 2.08 15.80 5.97
CA ALA A 15 3.05 15.40 4.95
C ALA A 15 4.19 16.43 4.82
N ILE A 16 4.93 16.66 5.92
CA ILE A 16 6.08 17.55 5.98
C ILE A 16 7.35 16.72 5.80
N LEU A 17 8.21 17.15 4.89
CA LEU A 17 9.43 16.43 4.52
C LEU A 17 10.57 16.73 5.47
N ASP A 18 11.31 15.69 5.83
CA ASP A 18 12.63 15.81 6.45
C ASP A 18 13.70 16.10 5.39
N ALA A 19 14.90 16.48 5.83
CA ALA A 19 16.02 16.72 4.93
C ALA A 19 16.25 15.49 4.01
N PRO A 20 16.14 15.65 2.69
CA PRO A 20 16.37 14.54 1.78
C PRO A 20 17.85 14.11 1.83
N PRO A 21 18.15 12.81 1.82
CA PRO A 21 19.51 12.31 1.77
C PRO A 21 20.26 12.84 0.55
N GLU A 22 21.55 13.11 0.71
CA GLU A 22 22.42 13.48 -0.40
C GLU A 22 22.33 12.42 -1.52
N HIS A 23 22.32 12.86 -2.78
CA HIS A 23 22.19 12.03 -3.98
C HIS A 23 20.82 11.38 -4.21
N SER A 24 19.83 11.56 -3.32
CA SER A 24 18.45 11.09 -3.56
C SER A 24 17.77 11.88 -4.69
N LEU A 25 16.72 11.31 -5.27
CA LEU A 25 15.92 12.00 -6.30
C LEU A 25 15.28 13.27 -5.73
N ALA A 26 14.78 13.23 -4.51
CA ALA A 26 14.23 14.40 -3.82
C ALA A 26 15.25 15.54 -3.69
N ALA A 27 16.51 15.23 -3.32
CA ALA A 27 17.59 16.22 -3.23
C ALA A 27 17.92 16.81 -4.60
N LYS A 28 18.01 15.98 -5.65
CA LYS A 28 18.25 16.44 -7.04
C LYS A 28 17.17 17.38 -7.55
N LEU A 29 15.93 17.15 -7.15
CA LEU A 29 14.78 18.01 -7.49
C LEU A 29 14.71 19.28 -6.62
N GLY A 30 15.62 19.44 -5.65
CA GLY A 30 15.70 20.64 -4.81
C GLY A 30 14.62 20.70 -3.72
N LEU A 31 14.17 19.54 -3.24
CA LEU A 31 13.32 19.46 -2.05
C LEU A 31 14.13 19.74 -0.80
N SER A 32 13.51 20.39 0.17
CA SER A 32 14.16 20.84 1.39
C SER A 32 13.40 20.39 2.64
N GLN A 33 14.10 20.40 3.76
CA GLN A 33 13.47 20.15 5.05
C GLN A 33 12.38 21.19 5.35
N GLY A 34 11.23 20.72 5.80
CA GLY A 34 10.08 21.56 6.12
C GLY A 34 9.11 21.78 4.96
N ASP A 35 9.45 21.38 3.73
CA ASP A 35 8.52 21.41 2.62
C ASP A 35 7.33 20.51 2.92
N ARG A 36 6.10 21.01 2.71
CA ARG A 36 4.86 20.29 2.94
C ARG A 36 4.23 19.89 1.62
N VAL A 37 3.92 18.61 1.44
CA VAL A 37 3.13 18.14 0.31
C VAL A 37 1.67 18.42 0.57
N VAL A 38 1.02 19.17 -0.33
CA VAL A 38 -0.39 19.56 -0.24
C VAL A 38 -1.25 18.96 -1.34
N GLY A 39 -0.63 18.59 -2.49
CA GLY A 39 -1.34 18.02 -3.62
C GLY A 39 -0.56 16.93 -4.33
N TRP A 40 -1.31 16.03 -4.97
CA TRP A 40 -0.84 14.89 -5.74
C TRP A 40 -1.47 14.87 -7.12
N GLN A 41 -0.69 14.55 -8.16
CA GLN A 41 -1.19 14.33 -9.50
C GLN A 41 -0.45 13.16 -10.16
N ASP A 42 -1.21 12.19 -10.72
CA ASP A 42 -0.63 11.13 -11.55
C ASP A 42 -0.27 11.70 -12.93
N LEU A 43 0.98 11.47 -13.38
CA LEU A 43 1.41 11.79 -14.72
C LEU A 43 1.17 10.56 -15.62
N SER A 44 0.05 10.57 -16.35
CA SER A 44 -0.23 9.56 -17.36
C SER A 44 0.51 9.88 -18.65
N ASN A 45 1.30 8.95 -19.15
CA ASN A 45 1.94 8.82 -20.48
C ASN A 45 2.61 10.04 -21.15
N ASP A 46 2.30 11.28 -20.79
CA ASP A 46 2.92 12.51 -21.29
C ASP A 46 3.50 13.30 -20.12
N GLU A 47 4.79 13.14 -19.90
CA GLU A 47 5.58 13.77 -18.83
C GLU A 47 5.58 15.31 -18.87
N ALA A 48 4.98 15.90 -19.89
CA ALA A 48 5.03 17.34 -20.15
C ALA A 48 3.82 18.13 -19.64
N LEU A 49 2.74 17.48 -19.21
CA LEU A 49 1.51 18.19 -18.85
C LEU A 49 1.17 18.03 -17.35
N ILE A 50 1.91 18.76 -16.50
CA ILE A 50 1.38 19.13 -15.20
C ILE A 50 0.14 19.99 -15.45
N ARG A 51 -1.04 19.40 -15.25
CA ARG A 51 -2.30 20.12 -15.42
C ARG A 51 -2.46 21.07 -14.22
N GLN A 52 -2.32 22.36 -14.45
CA GLN A 52 -2.54 23.37 -13.44
C GLN A 52 -3.98 23.25 -12.92
N GLY A 53 -4.13 23.00 -11.63
CA GLY A 53 -5.43 22.98 -10.96
C GLY A 53 -6.06 21.59 -10.71
N GLU A 54 -5.46 20.48 -11.19
CA GLU A 54 -5.98 19.12 -10.99
C GLU A 54 -5.12 18.30 -10.00
N PHE A 55 -4.79 18.87 -8.85
CA PHE A 55 -4.12 18.12 -7.79
C PHE A 55 -5.14 17.56 -6.79
N ASP A 56 -5.05 16.26 -6.56
CA ASP A 56 -5.76 15.61 -5.46
C ASP A 56 -5.15 16.05 -4.13
N PRO A 57 -5.94 16.45 -3.13
CA PRO A 57 -5.41 16.91 -1.85
C PRO A 57 -4.70 15.77 -1.10
N VAL A 58 -3.54 16.08 -0.54
CA VAL A 58 -2.75 15.17 0.32
C VAL A 58 -2.94 15.58 1.78
N PRO A 59 -3.90 15.00 2.51
CA PRO A 59 -4.23 15.41 3.87
C PRO A 59 -3.20 14.94 4.90
N SER A 60 -2.39 13.93 4.59
CA SER A 60 -1.49 13.33 5.57
C SER A 60 -0.34 12.56 4.94
N TRP A 61 0.71 12.32 5.75
CA TRP A 61 1.81 11.45 5.38
C TRP A 61 1.35 10.04 4.97
N ASN A 62 0.36 9.49 5.67
CA ASN A 62 -0.16 8.17 5.36
C ASN A 62 -0.89 8.13 3.99
N ALA A 63 -1.59 9.20 3.61
CA ALA A 63 -2.17 9.34 2.28
C ALA A 63 -1.06 9.37 1.21
N LEU A 64 -0.08 10.28 1.36
CA LEU A 64 1.07 10.40 0.47
C LEU A 64 1.82 9.07 0.27
N ARG A 65 2.05 8.34 1.36
CA ARG A 65 2.74 7.05 1.29
C ARG A 65 2.06 6.05 0.37
N TRP A 66 0.74 5.96 0.41
CA TRP A 66 0.00 5.04 -0.44
C TRP A 66 -0.03 5.49 -1.90
N ASP A 67 -0.11 6.80 -2.17
CA ASP A 67 -0.04 7.34 -3.52
C ASP A 67 1.36 7.11 -4.11
N LEU A 68 2.43 7.36 -3.35
CA LEU A 68 3.81 7.03 -3.73
C LEU A 68 3.98 5.54 -4.05
N LEU A 69 3.51 4.64 -3.17
CA LEU A 69 3.58 3.20 -3.41
C LEU A 69 2.81 2.78 -4.68
N ASN A 70 1.64 3.39 -4.92
CA ASN A 70 0.86 3.12 -6.13
C ASN A 70 1.64 3.51 -7.40
N SER A 71 2.23 4.71 -7.46
CA SER A 71 2.97 5.18 -8.63
C SER A 71 4.27 4.41 -8.84
N ILE A 72 5.04 4.15 -7.77
CA ILE A 72 6.28 3.38 -7.87
C ILE A 72 6.01 1.95 -8.35
N THR A 73 5.00 1.27 -7.77
CA THR A 73 4.65 -0.10 -8.18
C THR A 73 4.02 -0.17 -9.57
N ALA A 74 3.47 0.94 -10.07
CA ALA A 74 2.94 1.08 -11.42
C ALA A 74 3.99 1.51 -12.44
N HIS A 75 5.22 1.87 -12.02
CA HIS A 75 6.20 2.60 -12.82
C HIS A 75 5.60 3.82 -13.52
N GLN A 76 4.77 4.56 -12.80
CA GLN A 76 4.05 5.73 -13.30
C GLN A 76 4.62 6.99 -12.65
N GLY A 77 4.92 8.01 -13.46
CA GLY A 77 5.35 9.32 -12.98
C GLY A 77 4.25 10.02 -12.19
N PHE A 78 4.64 10.95 -11.34
CA PHE A 78 3.73 11.77 -10.55
C PHE A 78 4.27 13.18 -10.36
N ALA A 79 3.39 14.11 -10.01
CA ALA A 79 3.76 15.46 -9.60
C ALA A 79 3.24 15.75 -8.18
N LEU A 80 4.04 16.48 -7.43
CA LEU A 80 3.70 16.96 -6.09
C LEU A 80 3.52 18.47 -6.12
N GLU A 81 2.39 18.93 -5.61
CA GLU A 81 2.24 20.33 -5.22
C GLU A 81 2.73 20.48 -3.79
N MET A 82 3.62 21.45 -3.59
CA MET A 82 4.34 21.63 -2.33
C MET A 82 4.23 23.05 -1.84
N GLN A 83 4.24 23.20 -0.53
CA GLN A 83 4.30 24.48 0.15
C GLN A 83 5.60 24.57 0.95
N SER A 84 6.41 25.57 0.63
CA SER A 84 7.63 25.87 1.39
C SER A 84 7.30 26.45 2.77
N PRO A 85 8.16 26.25 3.78
CA PRO A 85 8.03 26.92 5.09
C PRO A 85 7.88 28.44 5.02
N ASN A 86 8.41 29.06 3.97
CA ASN A 86 8.34 30.49 3.71
C ASN A 86 7.03 30.95 3.04
N GLY A 87 6.04 30.03 2.86
CA GLY A 87 4.72 30.32 2.31
C GLY A 87 4.61 30.30 0.78
N GLY A 88 5.70 30.00 0.06
CA GLY A 88 5.67 29.83 -1.41
C GLY A 88 5.14 28.46 -1.79
N SER A 89 4.25 28.39 -2.83
CA SER A 89 3.83 27.13 -3.44
C SER A 89 4.62 26.85 -4.71
N PHE A 90 5.03 25.61 -4.90
CA PHE A 90 5.74 25.15 -6.10
C PHE A 90 5.38 23.71 -6.41
N THR A 91 5.60 23.31 -7.67
CA THR A 91 5.30 21.94 -8.13
C THR A 91 6.59 21.24 -8.54
N LYS A 92 6.71 19.96 -8.20
CA LYS A 92 7.81 19.08 -8.62
C LYS A 92 7.28 17.85 -9.30
N ALA A 93 7.81 17.55 -10.48
CA ALA A 93 7.51 16.33 -11.22
C ALA A 93 8.55 15.25 -10.95
N PHE A 94 8.08 14.03 -10.82
CA PHE A 94 8.86 12.81 -10.68
C PHE A 94 8.56 11.92 -11.90
N PRO A 95 9.35 12.02 -12.98
CA PRO A 95 9.11 11.25 -14.20
C PRO A 95 9.27 9.75 -13.94
N ALA A 96 8.49 8.92 -14.62
CA ALA A 96 8.55 7.46 -14.48
C ALA A 96 9.95 6.87 -14.67
N ARG A 97 10.72 7.42 -15.63
CA ARG A 97 12.10 6.98 -15.94
C ARG A 97 13.10 7.18 -14.80
N ASP A 98 12.85 8.14 -13.91
CA ASP A 98 13.75 8.50 -12.81
C ASP A 98 13.34 7.82 -11.50
N LEU A 99 12.19 7.11 -11.50
CA LEU A 99 11.72 6.39 -10.32
C LEU A 99 12.63 5.18 -10.02
N PRO A 100 12.95 4.93 -8.74
CA PRO A 100 13.74 3.77 -8.36
C PRO A 100 12.98 2.49 -8.70
N GLN A 101 13.72 1.50 -9.19
CA GLN A 101 13.16 0.16 -9.30
C GLN A 101 12.90 -0.41 -7.91
N VAL A 102 11.70 -0.96 -7.72
CA VAL A 102 11.35 -1.66 -6.48
C VAL A 102 12.16 -2.94 -6.42
N THR A 103 13.25 -2.92 -5.68
CA THR A 103 13.98 -4.15 -5.39
C THR A 103 13.42 -4.79 -4.13
N PRO A 104 13.53 -6.13 -3.99
CA PRO A 104 13.03 -6.84 -2.80
C PRO A 104 13.57 -6.33 -1.47
N GLU A 105 14.69 -5.63 -1.48
CA GLU A 105 15.42 -5.20 -0.29
C GLU A 105 15.36 -3.68 -0.03
N SER A 106 14.89 -2.88 -0.99
CA SER A 106 14.84 -1.42 -0.85
C SER A 106 13.45 -0.93 -0.42
N ASP A 107 13.42 -0.04 0.56
CA ASP A 107 12.24 0.79 0.82
C ASP A 107 12.13 1.84 -0.30
N PRO A 108 11.07 1.80 -1.13
CA PRO A 108 10.91 2.73 -2.26
C PRO A 108 10.93 4.20 -1.83
N MET A 109 10.46 4.50 -0.61
CA MET A 109 10.44 5.86 -0.09
C MET A 109 11.83 6.35 0.29
N GLN A 110 12.68 5.46 0.83
CA GLN A 110 14.08 5.78 1.10
C GLN A 110 14.85 6.03 -0.21
N ALA A 111 14.56 5.23 -1.24
CA ALA A 111 15.20 5.40 -2.54
C ALA A 111 14.83 6.74 -3.22
N LEU A 112 13.59 7.23 -3.06
CA LEU A 112 13.19 8.57 -3.49
C LEU A 112 13.81 9.68 -2.62
N GLY A 113 14.19 9.38 -1.38
CA GLY A 113 14.64 10.36 -0.41
C GLY A 113 13.49 11.16 0.24
N ILE A 114 12.28 10.66 0.14
CA ILE A 114 11.09 11.29 0.74
C ILE A 114 10.85 10.66 2.11
N ARG A 115 11.07 11.43 3.17
CA ARG A 115 10.92 11.01 4.57
C ARG A 115 10.06 11.98 5.34
N PRO A 116 9.24 11.52 6.32
CA PRO A 116 8.47 12.43 7.15
C PRO A 116 9.34 13.06 8.23
N ILE A 117 9.06 14.30 8.58
CA ILE A 117 9.45 14.82 9.89
C ILE A 117 8.50 14.20 10.91
N LEU A 118 9.07 13.50 11.90
CA LEU A 118 8.29 12.97 13.01
C LEU A 118 8.01 14.11 14.01
N THR A 119 6.87 14.76 13.82
CA THR A 119 6.42 15.82 14.74
C THR A 119 5.69 15.22 15.95
N PRO A 120 5.71 15.90 17.11
CA PRO A 120 4.93 15.46 18.26
C PRO A 120 3.42 15.31 17.93
N PRO A 121 2.70 14.34 18.51
CA PRO A 121 1.27 14.13 18.24
C PRO A 121 0.39 15.37 18.45
N ALA A 122 0.78 16.28 19.34
CA ALA A 122 0.07 17.53 19.59
C ALA A 122 0.02 18.47 18.37
N THR A 123 0.89 18.28 17.37
CA THR A 123 0.91 19.08 16.13
C THR A 123 0.19 18.38 14.97
N TRP A 124 -0.36 17.18 15.18
CA TRP A 124 -1.07 16.46 14.15
C TRP A 124 -2.41 17.11 13.86
N GLN A 125 -2.76 17.12 12.59
CA GLN A 125 -4.05 17.64 12.15
C GLN A 125 -5.10 16.55 12.30
N GLU A 126 -6.26 16.91 12.85
CA GLU A 126 -7.39 15.98 12.91
C GLU A 126 -8.13 16.00 11.58
N LEU A 127 -8.19 14.86 10.92
CA LEU A 127 -9.01 14.68 9.72
C LEU A 127 -10.37 14.13 10.14
N GLN A 128 -11.38 15.00 10.16
CA GLN A 128 -12.77 14.65 10.39
C GLN A 128 -13.60 14.98 9.16
N LEU A 129 -14.29 14.00 8.62
CA LEU A 129 -15.08 14.12 7.40
C LEU A 129 -16.57 13.91 7.69
N GLY A 130 -17.43 14.56 6.91
CA GLY A 130 -18.86 14.25 6.91
C GLY A 130 -19.13 12.81 6.47
N PRO A 131 -20.28 12.20 6.82
CA PRO A 131 -20.54 10.77 6.57
C PRO A 131 -20.42 10.38 5.08
N ILE A 132 -20.90 11.22 4.17
CA ILE A 132 -20.84 10.98 2.71
C ILE A 132 -19.39 11.11 2.21
N GLU A 133 -18.70 12.16 2.63
CA GLU A 133 -17.31 12.40 2.27
C GLU A 133 -16.39 11.29 2.82
N ALA A 134 -16.63 10.86 4.07
CA ALA A 134 -15.91 9.75 4.69
C ALA A 134 -16.10 8.44 3.91
N LEU A 135 -17.30 8.17 3.41
CA LEU A 135 -17.57 6.98 2.59
C LEU A 135 -16.85 7.06 1.25
N ALA A 136 -16.89 8.20 0.57
CA ALA A 136 -16.17 8.41 -0.70
C ALA A 136 -14.66 8.29 -0.51
N TYR A 137 -14.10 8.94 0.51
CA TYR A 137 -12.68 8.86 0.85
C TYR A 137 -12.25 7.44 1.23
N ALA A 138 -13.05 6.74 2.05
CA ALA A 138 -12.78 5.35 2.43
C ALA A 138 -12.82 4.40 1.21
N SER A 139 -13.75 4.58 0.29
CA SER A 139 -13.85 3.77 -0.94
C SER A 139 -12.63 3.97 -1.83
N ARG A 140 -12.19 5.21 -2.03
CA ARG A 140 -10.96 5.54 -2.75
C ARG A 140 -9.75 4.90 -2.08
N ARG A 141 -9.67 4.96 -0.74
CA ARG A 141 -8.61 4.35 0.06
C ARG A 141 -8.55 2.84 -0.10
N VAL A 142 -9.69 2.16 0.03
CA VAL A 142 -9.80 0.71 -0.18
C VAL A 142 -9.34 0.33 -1.58
N TRP A 143 -9.80 1.06 -2.61
CA TRP A 143 -9.40 0.82 -3.99
C TRP A 143 -7.90 0.97 -4.21
N LEU A 144 -7.29 2.02 -3.66
CA LEU A 144 -5.85 2.26 -3.74
C LEU A 144 -5.06 1.14 -3.08
N ILE A 145 -5.42 0.76 -1.84
CA ILE A 145 -4.79 -0.35 -1.11
C ILE A 145 -4.91 -1.65 -1.91
N THR A 146 -6.10 -1.94 -2.44
CA THR A 146 -6.36 -3.12 -3.26
C THR A 146 -5.44 -3.16 -4.49
N LYS A 147 -5.36 -2.06 -5.24
CA LYS A 147 -4.47 -1.97 -6.43
C LYS A 147 -3.01 -2.23 -6.08
N VAL A 148 -2.51 -1.58 -5.03
CA VAL A 148 -1.11 -1.75 -4.58
C VAL A 148 -0.88 -3.19 -4.13
N SER A 149 -1.80 -3.76 -3.34
CA SER A 149 -1.67 -5.14 -2.85
C SER A 149 -1.64 -6.16 -4.00
N VAL A 150 -2.52 -6.00 -4.98
CA VAL A 150 -2.54 -6.90 -6.18
C VAL A 150 -1.22 -6.79 -6.95
N ARG A 151 -0.66 -5.59 -7.13
CA ARG A 151 0.63 -5.42 -7.80
C ARG A 151 1.79 -6.03 -7.03
N LEU A 152 1.83 -5.82 -5.71
CA LEU A 152 2.86 -6.44 -4.85
C LEU A 152 2.76 -7.96 -4.87
N MET A 153 1.55 -8.51 -4.83
CA MET A 153 1.34 -9.96 -4.97
C MET A 153 1.79 -10.47 -6.34
N ALA A 154 1.47 -9.78 -7.43
CA ALA A 154 1.97 -10.12 -8.76
C ALA A 154 3.51 -10.04 -8.81
N GLY A 155 4.12 -9.06 -8.12
CA GLY A 155 5.57 -8.92 -7.98
C GLY A 155 6.26 -10.11 -7.31
N ILE A 156 5.59 -10.81 -6.38
CA ILE A 156 6.11 -12.05 -5.77
C ILE A 156 6.22 -13.16 -6.83
N PHE A 157 5.21 -13.32 -7.69
CA PHE A 157 5.23 -14.33 -8.75
C PHE A 157 6.25 -14.03 -9.85
N THR A 158 6.56 -12.76 -10.09
CA THR A 158 7.57 -12.33 -11.07
C THR A 158 8.99 -12.24 -10.50
N GLY A 159 9.17 -12.50 -9.20
CA GLY A 159 10.48 -12.43 -8.52
C GLY A 159 10.93 -11.02 -8.15
N ASN A 160 10.09 -10.01 -8.38
CA ASN A 160 10.40 -8.59 -8.10
C ASN A 160 10.15 -8.21 -6.63
N THR A 161 9.54 -9.09 -5.84
CA THR A 161 9.27 -8.86 -4.41
C THR A 161 9.79 -10.02 -3.59
N SER A 162 10.52 -9.74 -2.49
CA SER A 162 11.10 -10.76 -1.64
C SER A 162 10.04 -11.46 -0.77
N ILE A 163 10.05 -12.78 -0.79
CA ILE A 163 9.24 -13.64 0.09
C ILE A 163 9.59 -13.41 1.58
N LYS A 164 10.81 -12.93 1.88
CA LYS A 164 11.24 -12.61 3.26
C LYS A 164 10.46 -11.46 3.91
N GLN A 165 9.76 -10.66 3.10
CA GLN A 165 8.90 -9.56 3.59
C GLN A 165 7.49 -10.04 3.99
N LEU A 166 7.14 -11.28 3.69
CA LEU A 166 5.87 -11.85 4.14
C LEU A 166 5.90 -12.01 5.67
N GLY A 167 5.07 -11.23 6.34
CA GLY A 167 4.80 -11.41 7.77
C GLY A 167 3.95 -12.66 7.98
N GLY A 168 4.28 -13.44 8.99
CA GLY A 168 3.51 -14.59 9.39
C GLY A 168 2.51 -14.28 10.52
N PRO A 169 1.91 -15.31 11.12
CA PRO A 169 0.91 -15.16 12.17
C PRO A 169 1.38 -14.36 13.40
N LEU A 170 2.66 -14.49 13.78
CA LEU A 170 3.23 -13.76 14.90
C LEU A 170 3.37 -12.27 14.61
N SER A 171 3.82 -11.92 13.40
CA SER A 171 3.89 -10.52 12.95
C SER A 171 2.49 -9.88 12.91
N ILE A 172 1.47 -10.61 12.47
CA ILE A 172 0.08 -10.14 12.47
C ILE A 172 -0.41 -9.90 13.90
N ALA A 173 -0.15 -10.82 14.81
CA ALA A 173 -0.55 -10.70 16.21
C ALA A 173 0.17 -9.54 16.93
N ASP A 174 1.47 -9.34 16.67
CA ASP A 174 2.25 -8.22 17.19
C ASP A 174 1.71 -6.88 16.69
N MET A 175 1.45 -6.77 15.39
CA MET A 175 0.86 -5.56 14.80
C MET A 175 -0.55 -5.27 15.34
N ALA A 176 -1.37 -6.31 15.55
CA ALA A 176 -2.67 -6.17 16.18
C ALA A 176 -2.55 -5.60 17.61
N GLY A 177 -1.65 -6.19 18.43
CA GLY A 177 -1.39 -5.74 19.78
C GLY A 177 -0.87 -4.30 19.84
N LYS A 178 0.11 -3.96 19.02
CA LYS A 178 0.65 -2.59 18.91
C LYS A 178 -0.43 -1.59 18.46
N SER A 179 -1.24 -1.95 17.47
CA SER A 179 -2.33 -1.10 17.00
C SER A 179 -3.37 -0.86 18.09
N ALA A 180 -3.73 -1.89 18.86
CA ALA A 180 -4.69 -1.78 19.94
C ALA A 180 -4.17 -0.89 21.10
N GLN A 181 -2.85 -0.95 21.39
CA GLN A 181 -2.22 -0.10 22.42
C GLN A 181 -2.21 1.38 22.03
N VAL A 182 -2.11 1.69 20.74
CA VAL A 182 -2.16 3.08 20.24
C VAL A 182 -3.57 3.65 20.34
N GLY A 183 -4.59 2.83 20.08
CA GLY A 183 -5.98 3.25 20.18
C GLY A 183 -6.91 2.47 19.25
N TRP A 184 -8.21 2.73 19.37
CA TRP A 184 -9.20 2.00 18.60
C TRP A 184 -9.15 2.32 17.08
N GLN A 185 -8.84 3.56 16.68
CA GLN A 185 -8.75 3.93 15.26
C GLN A 185 -7.63 3.18 14.52
N PRO A 186 -6.36 3.16 15.00
CA PRO A 186 -5.31 2.33 14.41
C PRO A 186 -5.66 0.84 14.40
N PHE A 187 -6.31 0.34 15.44
CA PHE A 187 -6.74 -1.06 15.50
C PHE A 187 -7.79 -1.38 14.42
N PHE A 188 -8.83 -0.55 14.28
CA PHE A 188 -9.83 -0.73 13.22
C PHE A 188 -9.24 -0.53 11.81
N ALA A 189 -8.27 0.37 11.64
CA ALA A 189 -7.55 0.53 10.38
C ALA A 189 -6.75 -0.75 10.04
N PHE A 190 -6.08 -1.34 11.04
CA PHE A 190 -5.40 -2.62 10.89
C PHE A 190 -6.38 -3.75 10.51
N LEU A 191 -7.53 -3.86 11.19
CA LEU A 191 -8.56 -4.84 10.86
C LEU A 191 -9.08 -4.66 9.42
N ALA A 192 -9.23 -3.41 8.97
CA ALA A 192 -9.64 -3.13 7.59
C ALA A 192 -8.59 -3.61 6.57
N LEU A 193 -7.30 -3.39 6.85
CA LEU A 193 -6.20 -3.91 6.02
C LEU A 193 -6.19 -5.43 5.96
N ILE A 194 -6.33 -6.10 7.10
CA ILE A 194 -6.42 -7.57 7.16
C ILE A 194 -7.63 -8.08 6.37
N SER A 195 -8.80 -7.43 6.50
CA SER A 195 -10.00 -7.81 5.75
C SER A 195 -9.79 -7.70 4.24
N ILE A 196 -9.15 -6.64 3.77
CA ILE A 196 -8.79 -6.47 2.35
C ILE A 196 -7.83 -7.59 1.92
N SER A 197 -6.79 -7.87 2.72
CA SER A 197 -5.79 -8.90 2.42
C SER A 197 -6.41 -10.29 2.33
N ILE A 198 -7.28 -10.66 3.27
CA ILE A 198 -8.01 -11.96 3.24
C ILE A 198 -8.91 -12.02 2.01
N GLY A 199 -9.65 -10.95 1.70
CA GLY A 199 -10.50 -10.90 0.50
C GLY A 199 -9.70 -11.09 -0.79
N LEU A 200 -8.54 -10.43 -0.90
CA LEU A 200 -7.64 -10.58 -2.05
C LEU A 200 -7.05 -11.99 -2.14
N LEU A 201 -6.61 -12.54 -1.03
CA LEU A 201 -6.11 -13.93 -0.98
C LEU A 201 -7.17 -14.92 -1.44
N ASN A 202 -8.42 -14.74 -0.99
CA ASN A 202 -9.53 -15.61 -1.38
C ASN A 202 -9.88 -15.51 -2.87
N LEU A 203 -9.59 -14.36 -3.51
CA LEU A 203 -9.78 -14.19 -4.97
C LEU A 203 -8.65 -14.78 -5.81
N LEU A 204 -7.54 -15.19 -5.19
CA LEU A 204 -6.47 -15.87 -5.94
C LEU A 204 -6.96 -17.17 -6.57
N PRO A 205 -6.44 -17.51 -7.77
CA PRO A 205 -6.80 -18.71 -8.50
C PRO A 205 -6.22 -20.00 -7.86
N PHE A 206 -6.38 -20.13 -6.54
CA PHE A 206 -5.96 -21.32 -5.81
C PHE A 206 -7.12 -22.30 -5.60
N PRO A 207 -6.92 -23.58 -5.83
CA PRO A 207 -7.98 -24.58 -5.78
C PRO A 207 -8.76 -24.70 -4.47
N MET A 208 -8.15 -24.23 -3.35
CA MET A 208 -8.75 -24.26 -2.01
C MET A 208 -9.50 -23.00 -1.65
N LEU A 209 -9.36 -21.92 -2.44
CA LEU A 209 -9.93 -20.61 -2.20
C LEU A 209 -11.11 -20.35 -3.14
N ASP A 210 -11.92 -19.34 -2.84
CA ASP A 210 -13.10 -18.97 -3.64
C ASP A 210 -12.72 -18.65 -5.09
N GLY A 211 -11.55 -18.02 -5.32
CA GLY A 211 -11.01 -17.76 -6.66
C GLY A 211 -10.77 -19.02 -7.47
N GLY A 212 -10.38 -20.13 -6.84
CA GLY A 212 -10.27 -21.43 -7.49
C GLY A 212 -11.64 -21.99 -7.93
N GLN A 213 -12.67 -21.83 -7.10
CA GLN A 213 -14.03 -22.23 -7.45
C GLN A 213 -14.58 -21.38 -8.62
N LEU A 214 -14.29 -20.07 -8.61
CA LEU A 214 -14.61 -19.18 -9.73
C LEU A 214 -13.94 -19.63 -11.04
N LEU A 215 -12.68 -20.09 -10.97
CA LEU A 215 -12.00 -20.66 -12.14
C LEU A 215 -12.68 -21.92 -12.64
N TYR A 216 -13.14 -22.82 -11.75
CA TYR A 216 -13.87 -24.02 -12.17
C TYR A 216 -15.20 -23.66 -12.85
N ALA A 217 -15.94 -22.67 -12.30
CA ALA A 217 -17.16 -22.18 -12.91
C ALA A 217 -16.91 -21.51 -14.28
N ALA A 218 -15.85 -20.68 -14.37
CA ALA A 218 -15.45 -20.06 -15.63
C ALA A 218 -15.04 -21.10 -16.69
N TRP A 219 -14.32 -22.13 -16.30
CA TRP A 219 -13.99 -23.25 -17.17
C TRP A 219 -15.24 -23.96 -17.70
N GLU A 220 -16.20 -24.25 -16.82
CA GLU A 220 -17.46 -24.90 -17.21
C GLU A 220 -18.24 -24.06 -18.24
N LEU A 221 -18.27 -22.74 -18.05
CA LEU A 221 -18.91 -21.80 -18.98
C LEU A 221 -18.23 -21.77 -20.36
N VAL A 222 -16.90 -21.80 -20.41
CA VAL A 222 -16.13 -21.69 -21.66
C VAL A 222 -16.01 -23.05 -22.36
N ALA A 223 -15.70 -24.12 -21.62
CA ALA A 223 -15.44 -25.46 -22.17
C ALA A 223 -16.73 -26.32 -22.34
N GLY A 224 -17.86 -25.88 -21.75
CA GLY A 224 -19.12 -26.63 -21.77
C GLY A 224 -19.07 -27.97 -21.02
N LYS A 225 -17.99 -28.20 -20.25
CA LYS A 225 -17.78 -29.46 -19.52
C LYS A 225 -17.29 -29.18 -18.10
N ARG A 226 -17.84 -29.92 -17.15
CA ARG A 226 -17.38 -29.86 -15.75
C ARG A 226 -16.01 -30.52 -15.60
N ILE A 227 -15.16 -29.95 -14.77
CA ILE A 227 -13.93 -30.60 -14.33
C ILE A 227 -14.33 -31.80 -13.46
N SER A 228 -13.71 -32.97 -13.71
CA SER A 228 -14.00 -34.16 -12.93
C SER A 228 -13.70 -33.97 -11.45
N ILE A 229 -14.49 -34.59 -10.58
CA ILE A 229 -14.33 -34.54 -9.12
C ILE A 229 -12.90 -34.96 -8.73
N SER A 230 -12.38 -36.00 -9.36
CA SER A 230 -11.02 -36.52 -9.12
C SER A 230 -9.94 -35.47 -9.43
N MET A 231 -10.09 -34.66 -10.51
CA MET A 231 -9.16 -33.57 -10.82
C MET A 231 -9.28 -32.43 -9.81
N GLN A 232 -10.50 -32.08 -9.40
CA GLN A 232 -10.71 -31.06 -8.37
C GLN A 232 -10.04 -31.46 -7.05
N GLU A 233 -10.18 -32.71 -6.61
CA GLU A 233 -9.53 -33.24 -5.42
C GLU A 233 -7.99 -33.20 -5.52
N GLN A 234 -7.43 -33.52 -6.67
CA GLN A 234 -5.99 -33.46 -6.89
C GLN A 234 -5.48 -32.01 -6.81
N PHE A 235 -6.17 -31.08 -7.46
CA PHE A 235 -5.83 -29.64 -7.36
C PHE A 235 -5.96 -29.14 -5.94
N GLN A 236 -6.99 -29.56 -5.20
CA GLN A 236 -7.15 -29.19 -3.79
C GLN A 236 -6.00 -29.72 -2.92
N LYS A 237 -5.57 -30.98 -3.12
CA LYS A 237 -4.43 -31.55 -2.39
C LYS A 237 -3.14 -30.77 -2.65
N VAL A 238 -2.86 -30.42 -3.90
CA VAL A 238 -1.70 -29.60 -4.28
C VAL A 238 -1.80 -28.21 -3.67
N GLY A 239 -2.96 -27.56 -3.78
CA GLY A 239 -3.20 -26.24 -3.18
C GLY A 239 -3.02 -26.25 -1.66
N PHE A 240 -3.51 -27.28 -0.98
CA PHE A 240 -3.35 -27.45 0.47
C PHE A 240 -1.87 -27.59 0.86
N LEU A 241 -1.12 -28.42 0.14
CA LEU A 241 0.32 -28.59 0.39
C LEU A 241 1.09 -27.27 0.21
N LEU A 242 0.76 -26.52 -0.85
CA LEU A 242 1.38 -25.20 -1.09
C LEU A 242 1.04 -24.20 0.02
N LEU A 243 -0.20 -24.12 0.46
CA LEU A 243 -0.62 -23.23 1.55
C LEU A 243 0.07 -23.59 2.87
N ILE A 244 0.16 -24.88 3.22
CA ILE A 244 0.90 -25.30 4.42
C ILE A 244 2.37 -24.95 4.29
N SER A 245 3.01 -25.21 3.15
CA SER A 245 4.42 -24.90 2.95
C SER A 245 4.70 -23.42 3.09
N LEU A 246 3.83 -22.57 2.50
CA LEU A 246 3.94 -21.11 2.62
C LEU A 246 3.72 -20.62 4.06
N SER A 247 2.74 -21.21 4.77
CA SER A 247 2.47 -20.89 6.18
C SER A 247 3.64 -21.25 7.10
N LEU A 248 4.26 -22.42 6.87
CA LEU A 248 5.44 -22.83 7.60
C LEU A 248 6.65 -21.94 7.30
N LEU A 249 6.82 -21.51 6.05
CA LEU A 249 7.88 -20.57 5.68
C LEU A 249 7.66 -19.20 6.34
N ALA A 250 6.43 -18.69 6.33
CA ALA A 250 6.09 -17.44 6.98
C ALA A 250 6.32 -17.51 8.51
N LEU A 251 5.92 -18.63 9.14
CA LEU A 251 6.18 -18.86 10.56
C LEU A 251 7.68 -18.96 10.87
N PHE A 252 8.46 -19.61 10.00
CA PHE A 252 9.91 -19.69 10.14
C PHE A 252 10.57 -18.31 10.02
N ASN A 253 10.14 -17.48 9.05
CA ASN A 253 10.61 -16.10 8.91
C ASN A 253 10.28 -15.25 10.15
N ASP A 254 9.06 -15.40 10.69
CA ASP A 254 8.67 -14.73 11.92
C ASP A 254 9.57 -15.16 13.09
N LEU A 255 9.80 -16.46 13.25
CA LEU A 255 10.62 -16.98 14.33
C LEU A 255 12.07 -16.48 14.25
N GLN A 256 12.65 -16.45 13.05
CA GLN A 256 13.96 -15.83 12.83
C GLN A 256 13.98 -14.36 13.25
N ARG A 257 12.97 -13.59 12.89
CA ARG A 257 12.88 -12.16 13.22
C ARG A 257 12.78 -11.89 14.72
N TYR A 258 12.11 -12.78 15.48
CA TYR A 258 11.90 -12.61 16.92
C TYR A 258 12.98 -13.28 17.80
N LEU A 259 13.66 -14.31 17.31
CA LEU A 259 14.67 -15.05 18.07
C LEU A 259 16.11 -14.65 17.71
N LEU A 260 16.33 -14.07 16.52
CA LEU A 260 17.64 -13.64 16.05
C LEU A 260 17.56 -12.13 15.72
N PRO A 261 17.62 -11.25 16.74
CA PRO A 261 17.57 -9.81 16.55
C PRO A 261 18.84 -9.27 15.86
#